data_6e2f390e2af7e38ad12baf7dc418b504
#
_entry.id   6e2f390e2af7e38ad12baf7dc418b504
#
_cell.length_a   1.000
_cell.length_b   1.000
_cell.length_c   1.000
_cell.angle_alpha   90.00
_cell.angle_beta   90.00
_cell.angle_gamma   90.00
#
_symmetry.space_group_name_H-M   'P 1'
#
loop_
_entity.id
_entity.type
_entity.pdbx_description
1 polymer ?
#
loop_
_entity_poly.entity_id
_entity_poly.type
_entity_poly.pdbx_seq_one_letter_code
_entity_poly.pdbx_strand_id
1 'polypeptide(L)'
;MLNKIIRFSLHNRLIVLVAAVALIILGGFTAHNTEVDVFPDLNAPTVVVMTEAKGMAAEEVEQLVTFPIETAVNGATGVRRVRSSSTAGFSVVWVEFDWSTDIYIARQIVSEKLSAMANELPDNVGTPTLGPQSSILGEVLIVGLTADSTSMLDLRTLADWTIRPRLLSIGGVAQVSVLGGDIKEYQILIHPQKMKHFGVSLSDVLNATTGMNQNTNGGTIYEYGNEYIIRGLVSSDNIEDIGDAVVKSTNNIPVTLADIAEVKVGPQTPRLGVASEKGKPAVLMTVTKQPNTGTIELTEKLEDALKDLQKNLPSDINVSTDVFRQSRFIESSIDNVKTSLYEGAIFVVIVLFLFLANTRTTVISLITLPVSLLVSILVMHDNKQSAPLWAVHYQ
;
A
#
# COMPACT_ATOMS: atom_id res chain seq x y z
N MET A 1 49.64 19.19 11.61
CA MET A 1 48.66 18.28 12.27
C MET A 1 49.02 16.81 12.02
N LEU A 2 49.23 16.39 10.77
CA LEU A 2 49.49 14.99 10.38
C LEU A 2 50.65 14.33 11.15
N ASN A 3 51.80 15.01 11.26
CA ASN A 3 52.99 14.50 12.00
C ASN A 3 52.73 14.26 13.50
N LYS A 4 51.81 15.02 14.13
CA LYS A 4 51.47 14.79 15.54
C LYS A 4 50.60 13.52 15.69
N ILE A 5 49.68 13.29 14.74
CA ILE A 5 48.81 12.09 14.71
C ILE A 5 49.67 10.84 14.48
N ILE A 6 50.57 10.89 13.51
CA ILE A 6 51.50 9.78 13.22
C ILE A 6 52.35 9.44 14.43
N ARG A 7 52.98 10.43 15.10
CA ARG A 7 53.81 10.22 16.32
C ARG A 7 52.96 9.64 17.47
N PHE A 8 51.73 10.15 17.67
CA PHE A 8 50.83 9.64 18.70
C PHE A 8 50.47 8.17 18.43
N SER A 9 50.13 7.85 17.19
CA SER A 9 49.76 6.48 16.79
C SER A 9 50.92 5.49 16.96
N LEU A 10 52.13 5.90 16.62
CA LEU A 10 53.33 5.07 16.78
C LEU A 10 53.71 4.86 18.26
N HIS A 11 53.45 5.85 19.12
CA HIS A 11 53.76 5.74 20.55
C HIS A 11 52.70 4.95 21.32
N ASN A 12 51.42 5.05 20.91
CA ASN A 12 50.27 4.42 21.59
C ASN A 12 49.66 3.30 20.76
N ARG A 13 50.43 2.30 20.37
CA ARG A 13 50.03 1.21 19.47
C ARG A 13 48.81 0.46 19.96
N LEU A 14 48.71 0.23 21.28
CA LEU A 14 47.59 -0.51 21.87
C LEU A 14 46.26 0.26 21.75
N ILE A 15 46.29 1.58 21.96
CA ILE A 15 45.09 2.43 21.80
C ILE A 15 44.61 2.43 20.37
N VAL A 16 45.53 2.52 19.39
CA VAL A 16 45.17 2.49 17.96
C VAL A 16 44.57 1.14 17.57
N LEU A 17 45.11 0.04 18.09
CA LEU A 17 44.61 -1.29 17.80
C LEU A 17 43.21 -1.51 18.40
N VAL A 18 43.00 -1.08 19.65
CA VAL A 18 41.66 -1.13 20.28
C VAL A 18 40.66 -0.26 19.51
N ALA A 19 41.07 0.94 19.11
CA ALA A 19 40.21 1.83 18.30
C ALA A 19 39.87 1.20 16.95
N ALA A 20 40.84 0.56 16.27
CA ALA A 20 40.56 -0.13 14.99
C ALA A 20 39.58 -1.30 15.16
N VAL A 21 39.75 -2.11 16.23
CA VAL A 21 38.83 -3.21 16.52
C VAL A 21 37.43 -2.66 16.84
N ALA A 22 37.34 -1.60 17.64
CA ALA A 22 36.04 -0.96 17.95
C ALA A 22 35.36 -0.43 16.67
N LEU A 23 36.11 0.21 15.76
CA LEU A 23 35.58 0.68 14.48
C LEU A 23 35.09 -0.47 13.57
N ILE A 24 35.79 -1.61 13.55
CA ILE A 24 35.38 -2.79 12.82
C ILE A 24 34.08 -3.34 13.38
N ILE A 25 33.95 -3.44 14.70
CA ILE A 25 32.73 -3.97 15.34
C ILE A 25 31.55 -3.00 15.13
N LEU A 26 31.72 -1.71 15.43
CA LEU A 26 30.69 -0.71 15.29
C LEU A 26 30.31 -0.51 13.81
N GLY A 27 31.27 -0.40 12.92
CA GLY A 27 31.04 -0.23 11.51
C GLY A 27 30.37 -1.46 10.87
N GLY A 28 30.77 -2.67 11.27
CA GLY A 28 30.15 -3.91 10.83
C GLY A 28 28.70 -4.05 11.32
N PHE A 29 28.44 -3.70 12.58
CA PHE A 29 27.10 -3.66 13.13
C PHE A 29 26.21 -2.63 12.42
N THR A 30 26.72 -1.42 12.20
CA THR A 30 26.00 -0.37 11.46
C THR A 30 25.75 -0.78 10.02
N ALA A 31 26.75 -1.33 9.33
CA ALA A 31 26.61 -1.78 7.94
C ALA A 31 25.57 -2.91 7.79
N HIS A 32 25.47 -3.79 8.79
CA HIS A 32 24.48 -4.87 8.78
C HIS A 32 23.05 -4.36 8.99
N ASN A 33 22.87 -3.33 9.82
CA ASN A 33 21.57 -2.76 10.18
C ASN A 33 21.15 -1.57 9.30
N THR A 34 22.00 -1.15 8.37
CA THR A 34 21.64 -0.06 7.45
C THR A 34 20.73 -0.61 6.36
N GLU A 35 19.55 -0.04 6.26
CA GLU A 35 18.63 -0.34 5.17
C GLU A 35 19.24 0.06 3.83
N VAL A 36 19.23 -0.88 2.89
CA VAL A 36 19.75 -0.65 1.53
C VAL A 36 18.55 -0.65 0.58
N ASP A 37 18.32 0.49 -0.06
CA ASP A 37 17.34 0.61 -1.14
C ASP A 37 18.06 1.07 -2.43
N VAL A 38 17.63 0.59 -3.59
CA VAL A 38 18.24 0.96 -4.88
C VAL A 38 17.85 2.37 -5.29
N PHE A 39 16.63 2.76 -4.94
CA PHE A 39 16.12 4.07 -5.27
C PHE A 39 15.86 4.85 -3.98
N PRO A 40 16.51 6.01 -3.80
CA PRO A 40 16.11 6.93 -2.75
C PRO A 40 14.67 7.39 -3.00
N ASP A 41 13.97 7.76 -1.95
CA ASP A 41 12.67 8.42 -2.08
C ASP A 41 12.84 9.77 -2.78
N LEU A 42 12.89 9.74 -4.12
CA LEU A 42 13.09 10.91 -4.99
C LEU A 42 11.83 11.77 -5.15
N ASN A 43 10.78 11.45 -4.41
CA ASN A 43 9.52 12.18 -4.52
C ASN A 43 9.42 13.23 -3.44
N ALA A 44 9.16 14.48 -3.86
CA ALA A 44 8.68 15.49 -2.94
C ALA A 44 7.44 14.95 -2.20
N PRO A 45 7.26 15.28 -0.90
CA PRO A 45 6.09 14.86 -0.17
C PRO A 45 4.82 15.21 -0.93
N THR A 46 4.07 14.21 -1.35
CA THR A 46 2.89 14.38 -2.20
C THR A 46 1.67 13.79 -1.50
N VAL A 47 0.65 14.61 -1.33
CA VAL A 47 -0.65 14.19 -0.80
C VAL A 47 -1.62 14.05 -1.97
N VAL A 48 -2.27 12.90 -2.05
CA VAL A 48 -3.27 12.62 -3.08
C VAL A 48 -4.65 12.78 -2.46
N VAL A 49 -5.51 13.58 -3.09
CA VAL A 49 -6.92 13.72 -2.74
C VAL A 49 -7.75 13.03 -3.81
N MET A 50 -8.64 12.15 -3.39
CA MET A 50 -9.53 11.38 -4.25
C MET A 50 -10.98 11.68 -3.89
N THR A 51 -11.82 11.94 -4.91
CA THR A 51 -13.23 12.27 -4.70
C THR A 51 -14.10 11.58 -5.74
N GLU A 52 -15.10 10.84 -5.26
CA GLU A 52 -16.11 10.23 -6.13
C GLU A 52 -17.20 11.25 -6.46
N ALA A 53 -17.55 11.35 -7.75
CA ALA A 53 -18.58 12.24 -8.26
C ALA A 53 -19.51 11.45 -9.21
N LYS A 54 -20.16 10.42 -8.68
CA LYS A 54 -20.97 9.46 -9.47
C LYS A 54 -22.02 10.17 -10.33
N GLY A 55 -22.07 9.79 -11.61
CA GLY A 55 -23.04 10.32 -12.57
C GLY A 55 -22.64 11.63 -13.25
N MET A 56 -21.51 12.24 -12.90
CA MET A 56 -21.01 13.46 -13.55
C MET A 56 -20.09 13.14 -14.73
N ALA A 57 -20.18 13.92 -15.78
CA ALA A 57 -19.21 13.91 -16.90
C ALA A 57 -17.87 14.49 -16.45
N ALA A 58 -16.77 14.19 -17.17
CA ALA A 58 -15.43 14.64 -16.80
C ALA A 58 -15.32 16.17 -16.68
N GLU A 59 -15.99 16.92 -17.57
CA GLU A 59 -16.01 18.39 -17.53
C GLU A 59 -16.75 18.91 -16.28
N GLU A 60 -17.86 18.27 -15.89
CA GLU A 60 -18.59 18.63 -14.68
C GLU A 60 -17.79 18.32 -13.42
N VAL A 61 -17.09 17.17 -13.39
CA VAL A 61 -16.17 16.80 -12.32
C VAL A 61 -15.06 17.84 -12.19
N GLU A 62 -14.49 18.29 -13.31
CA GLU A 62 -13.45 19.33 -13.31
C GLU A 62 -13.94 20.63 -12.71
N GLN A 63 -15.10 21.13 -13.16
CA GLN A 63 -15.62 22.42 -12.76
C GLN A 63 -16.17 22.45 -11.34
N LEU A 64 -16.91 21.40 -10.96
CA LEU A 64 -17.69 21.38 -9.69
C LEU A 64 -16.97 20.68 -8.55
N VAL A 65 -15.95 19.87 -8.82
CA VAL A 65 -15.26 19.09 -7.80
C VAL A 65 -13.77 19.38 -7.79
N THR A 66 -13.09 19.19 -8.93
CA THR A 66 -11.64 19.28 -8.99
C THR A 66 -11.15 20.70 -8.77
N PHE A 67 -11.70 21.68 -9.49
CA PHE A 67 -11.29 23.09 -9.39
C PHE A 67 -11.51 23.71 -7.98
N PRO A 68 -12.64 23.49 -7.28
CA PRO A 68 -12.78 23.90 -5.89
C PRO A 68 -11.72 23.29 -4.96
N ILE A 69 -11.42 21.97 -5.11
CA ILE A 69 -10.38 21.30 -4.32
C ILE A 69 -9.00 21.90 -4.61
N GLU A 70 -8.64 22.07 -5.88
CA GLU A 70 -7.38 22.71 -6.27
C GLU A 70 -7.23 24.09 -5.65
N THR A 71 -8.29 24.91 -5.74
CA THR A 71 -8.30 26.26 -5.21
C THR A 71 -8.09 26.26 -3.68
N ALA A 72 -8.73 25.34 -2.98
CA ALA A 72 -8.60 25.25 -1.51
C ALA A 72 -7.18 24.82 -1.09
N VAL A 73 -6.55 23.89 -1.80
CA VAL A 73 -5.23 23.35 -1.42
C VAL A 73 -4.07 24.18 -1.98
N ASN A 74 -4.24 24.91 -3.07
CA ASN A 74 -3.17 25.67 -3.73
C ASN A 74 -2.62 26.81 -2.84
N GLY A 75 -3.43 27.37 -1.96
CA GLY A 75 -3.02 28.40 -0.98
C GLY A 75 -2.46 27.84 0.32
N ALA A 76 -2.19 26.57 0.44
CA ALA A 76 -1.68 25.95 1.66
C ALA A 76 -0.16 26.17 1.81
N THR A 77 0.29 26.31 3.06
CA THR A 77 1.71 26.56 3.35
C THR A 77 2.57 25.37 2.91
N GLY A 78 3.66 25.66 2.20
CA GLY A 78 4.62 24.65 1.74
C GLY A 78 4.20 23.90 0.47
N VAL A 79 3.05 24.25 -0.12
CA VAL A 79 2.64 23.67 -1.42
C VAL A 79 3.48 24.27 -2.54
N ARG A 80 4.16 23.38 -3.27
CA ARG A 80 5.01 23.73 -4.40
C ARG A 80 4.25 23.65 -5.72
N ARG A 81 3.38 22.66 -5.87
CA ARG A 81 2.61 22.43 -7.09
C ARG A 81 1.37 21.60 -6.80
N VAL A 82 0.28 21.93 -7.49
CA VAL A 82 -0.95 21.13 -7.53
C VAL A 82 -1.17 20.64 -8.96
N ARG A 83 -1.52 19.38 -9.11
CA ARG A 83 -1.91 18.75 -10.38
C ARG A 83 -3.18 17.95 -10.15
N SER A 84 -3.96 17.78 -11.19
CA SER A 84 -5.21 17.04 -11.12
C SER A 84 -5.49 16.19 -12.35
N SER A 85 -6.41 15.29 -12.21
CA SER A 85 -7.01 14.53 -13.30
C SER A 85 -8.49 14.33 -13.01
N SER A 86 -9.33 14.76 -13.94
CA SER A 86 -10.79 14.60 -13.86
C SER A 86 -11.24 13.58 -14.90
N THR A 87 -11.96 12.58 -14.44
CA THR A 87 -12.58 11.56 -15.28
C THR A 87 -14.08 11.51 -14.99
N ALA A 88 -14.85 10.82 -15.81
CA ALA A 88 -16.28 10.63 -15.54
C ALA A 88 -16.48 9.96 -14.18
N GLY A 89 -17.12 10.66 -13.26
CA GLY A 89 -17.42 10.17 -11.92
C GLY A 89 -16.30 10.19 -10.90
N PHE A 90 -15.09 10.72 -11.24
CA PHE A 90 -13.95 10.67 -10.32
C PHE A 90 -12.95 11.80 -10.51
N SER A 91 -12.50 12.40 -9.40
CA SER A 91 -11.45 13.42 -9.33
C SER A 91 -10.26 12.94 -8.53
N VAL A 92 -9.06 13.21 -9.03
CA VAL A 92 -7.80 13.00 -8.32
C VAL A 92 -6.98 14.28 -8.34
N VAL A 93 -6.54 14.75 -7.17
CA VAL A 93 -5.69 15.94 -7.03
C VAL A 93 -4.42 15.56 -6.29
N TRP A 94 -3.26 15.83 -6.90
CA TRP A 94 -1.94 15.63 -6.31
C TRP A 94 -1.40 16.97 -5.81
N VAL A 95 -1.15 17.05 -4.52
CA VAL A 95 -0.60 18.24 -3.83
C VAL A 95 0.85 17.95 -3.46
N GLU A 96 1.78 18.55 -4.19
CA GLU A 96 3.23 18.41 -3.94
C GLU A 96 3.69 19.52 -3.00
N PHE A 97 4.39 19.12 -1.95
CA PHE A 97 4.99 20.01 -0.96
C PHE A 97 6.50 20.19 -1.19
N ASP A 98 7.09 21.16 -0.53
CA ASP A 98 8.53 21.33 -0.49
C ASP A 98 9.22 20.11 0.15
N TRP A 99 10.44 19.80 -0.31
CA TRP A 99 11.21 18.63 0.12
C TRP A 99 11.47 18.56 1.63
N SER A 100 11.49 19.71 2.31
CA SER A 100 11.69 19.79 3.75
C SER A 100 10.41 19.56 4.57
N THR A 101 9.26 19.40 3.91
CA THR A 101 7.98 19.24 4.61
C THR A 101 7.79 17.77 5.00
N ASP A 102 7.48 17.55 6.27
CA ASP A 102 7.09 16.21 6.73
C ASP A 102 5.76 15.79 6.10
N ILE A 103 5.66 14.54 5.62
CA ILE A 103 4.47 14.04 4.93
C ILE A 103 3.23 14.02 5.83
N TYR A 104 3.39 13.80 7.14
CA TYR A 104 2.27 13.80 8.08
C TYR A 104 1.74 15.21 8.28
N ILE A 105 2.62 16.21 8.35
CA ILE A 105 2.24 17.63 8.41
C ILE A 105 1.55 18.05 7.12
N ALA A 106 2.09 17.65 5.95
CA ALA A 106 1.48 17.91 4.66
C ALA A 106 0.04 17.35 4.59
N ARG A 107 -0.17 16.12 5.04
CA ARG A 107 -1.49 15.48 5.10
C ARG A 107 -2.44 16.20 6.04
N GLN A 108 -1.95 16.65 7.20
CA GLN A 108 -2.77 17.43 8.15
C GLN A 108 -3.23 18.74 7.50
N ILE A 109 -2.34 19.49 6.88
CA ILE A 109 -2.65 20.75 6.18
C ILE A 109 -3.73 20.52 5.11
N VAL A 110 -3.58 19.50 4.26
CA VAL A 110 -4.58 19.19 3.24
C VAL A 110 -5.90 18.78 3.87
N SER A 111 -5.89 17.96 4.91
CA SER A 111 -7.10 17.53 5.62
C SER A 111 -7.88 18.72 6.21
N GLU A 112 -7.18 19.70 6.80
CA GLU A 112 -7.78 20.93 7.31
C GLU A 112 -8.44 21.75 6.21
N LYS A 113 -7.77 21.88 5.05
CA LYS A 113 -8.31 22.59 3.88
C LYS A 113 -9.56 21.92 3.33
N LEU A 114 -9.52 20.57 3.19
CA LEU A 114 -10.67 19.79 2.71
C LEU A 114 -11.86 19.89 3.68
N SER A 115 -11.60 19.87 4.99
CA SER A 115 -12.65 20.00 6.00
C SER A 115 -13.33 21.38 5.95
N ALA A 116 -12.58 22.44 5.66
CA ALA A 116 -13.12 23.78 5.54
C ALA A 116 -14.05 23.95 4.32
N MET A 117 -13.77 23.23 3.22
CA MET A 117 -14.54 23.32 1.98
C MET A 117 -15.63 22.24 1.84
N ALA A 118 -15.80 21.36 2.82
CA ALA A 118 -16.70 20.21 2.71
C ALA A 118 -18.16 20.58 2.31
N ASN A 119 -18.62 21.77 2.69
CA ASN A 119 -19.97 22.27 2.36
C ASN A 119 -20.04 23.01 1.02
N GLU A 120 -18.94 23.16 0.30
CA GLU A 120 -18.90 23.87 -0.99
C GLU A 120 -19.10 22.91 -2.17
N LEU A 121 -18.98 21.59 -1.92
CA LEU A 121 -19.18 20.56 -2.95
C LEU A 121 -20.68 20.23 -3.10
N PRO A 122 -21.12 19.83 -4.31
CA PRO A 122 -22.50 19.39 -4.55
C PRO A 122 -22.88 18.17 -3.67
N ASP A 123 -24.17 18.10 -3.27
CA ASP A 123 -24.70 17.04 -2.39
C ASP A 123 -24.51 15.59 -2.90
N ASN A 124 -24.39 15.42 -4.23
CA ASN A 124 -24.20 14.13 -4.88
C ASN A 124 -22.74 13.72 -5.05
N VAL A 125 -21.81 14.50 -4.53
CA VAL A 125 -20.37 14.23 -4.54
C VAL A 125 -19.96 13.55 -3.24
N GLY A 126 -19.13 12.51 -3.35
CA GLY A 126 -18.56 11.85 -2.19
C GLY A 126 -17.63 12.77 -1.40
N THR A 127 -17.45 12.49 -0.11
CA THR A 127 -16.49 13.23 0.71
C THR A 127 -15.07 13.04 0.17
N PRO A 128 -14.30 14.14 -0.07
CA PRO A 128 -12.91 14.04 -0.46
C PRO A 128 -12.09 13.23 0.55
N THR A 129 -11.39 12.22 0.08
CA THR A 129 -10.58 11.33 0.91
C THR A 129 -9.10 11.45 0.54
N LEU A 130 -8.23 11.36 1.56
CA LEU A 130 -6.80 11.33 1.32
C LEU A 130 -6.38 9.93 0.88
N GLY A 131 -5.70 9.86 -0.26
CA GLY A 131 -5.06 8.63 -0.73
C GLY A 131 -4.03 8.09 0.27
N PRO A 132 -3.61 6.83 0.10
CA PRO A 132 -2.61 6.22 0.94
C PRO A 132 -1.26 6.95 0.82
N GLN A 133 -0.47 6.86 1.88
CA GLN A 133 0.91 7.33 1.85
C GLN A 133 1.75 6.27 1.11
N SER A 134 1.97 6.48 -0.17
CA SER A 134 2.84 5.62 -0.96
C SER A 134 3.84 6.45 -1.75
N SER A 135 5.06 5.97 -1.85
CA SER A 135 6.01 6.47 -2.84
C SER A 135 5.57 6.02 -4.24
N ILE A 136 5.86 6.80 -5.28
CA ILE A 136 5.64 6.39 -6.68
C ILE A 136 6.43 5.11 -6.99
N LEU A 137 7.58 4.93 -6.33
CA LEU A 137 8.41 3.73 -6.42
C LEU A 137 8.14 2.73 -5.27
N GLY A 138 7.02 2.89 -4.58
CA GLY A 138 6.66 2.11 -3.40
C GLY A 138 6.07 0.73 -3.70
N GLU A 139 5.89 0.34 -4.94
CA GLU A 139 5.44 -1.01 -5.27
C GLU A 139 6.55 -2.02 -4.98
N VAL A 140 6.33 -2.84 -3.94
CA VAL A 140 7.34 -3.82 -3.50
C VAL A 140 7.11 -5.21 -4.06
N LEU A 141 5.84 -5.59 -4.20
CA LEU A 141 5.43 -6.93 -4.58
C LEU A 141 4.12 -6.92 -5.34
N ILE A 142 4.02 -7.68 -6.44
CA ILE A 142 2.74 -8.02 -7.05
C ILE A 142 2.52 -9.51 -6.86
N VAL A 143 1.47 -9.85 -6.14
CA VAL A 143 1.03 -11.21 -5.87
C VAL A 143 -0.01 -11.61 -6.90
N GLY A 144 0.20 -12.74 -7.57
CA GLY A 144 -0.75 -13.35 -8.48
C GLY A 144 -1.52 -14.47 -7.80
N LEU A 145 -2.84 -14.44 -7.90
CA LEU A 145 -3.73 -15.52 -7.45
C LEU A 145 -4.37 -16.17 -8.67
N THR A 146 -4.14 -17.45 -8.84
CA THR A 146 -4.77 -18.27 -9.89
C THR A 146 -5.48 -19.45 -9.26
N ALA A 147 -6.53 -19.93 -9.90
CA ALA A 147 -7.27 -21.10 -9.46
C ALA A 147 -7.60 -22.01 -10.65
N ASP A 148 -7.72 -23.31 -10.40
CA ASP A 148 -8.08 -24.27 -11.44
C ASP A 148 -9.60 -24.55 -11.45
N SER A 149 -10.28 -24.53 -10.31
CA SER A 149 -11.72 -24.82 -10.17
C SER A 149 -12.51 -23.70 -9.47
N THR A 150 -11.88 -22.93 -8.58
CA THR A 150 -12.52 -21.81 -7.89
C THR A 150 -12.90 -20.70 -8.89
N SER A 151 -14.13 -20.20 -8.78
CA SER A 151 -14.62 -19.13 -9.66
C SER A 151 -13.84 -17.83 -9.46
N MET A 152 -13.79 -16.98 -10.51
CA MET A 152 -13.13 -15.66 -10.41
C MET A 152 -13.82 -14.74 -9.41
N LEU A 153 -15.11 -14.97 -9.13
CA LEU A 153 -15.89 -14.26 -8.12
C LEU A 153 -15.43 -14.64 -6.70
N ASP A 154 -15.28 -15.94 -6.44
CA ASP A 154 -14.83 -16.44 -5.13
C ASP A 154 -13.37 -16.12 -4.90
N LEU A 155 -12.53 -16.25 -5.95
CA LEU A 155 -11.11 -15.90 -5.88
C LEU A 155 -10.92 -14.41 -5.55
N ARG A 156 -11.73 -13.52 -6.17
CA ARG A 156 -11.73 -12.10 -5.85
C ARG A 156 -12.22 -11.82 -4.45
N THR A 157 -13.28 -12.48 -4.01
CA THR A 157 -13.82 -12.36 -2.65
C THR A 157 -12.76 -12.76 -1.61
N LEU A 158 -12.05 -13.86 -1.85
CA LEU A 158 -10.94 -14.31 -1.01
C LEU A 158 -9.79 -13.30 -0.95
N ALA A 159 -9.43 -12.72 -2.11
CA ALA A 159 -8.39 -11.69 -2.20
C ALA A 159 -8.76 -10.46 -1.37
N ASP A 160 -9.98 -9.94 -1.51
CA ASP A 160 -10.43 -8.71 -0.85
C ASP A 160 -10.66 -8.88 0.66
N TRP A 161 -11.22 -10.03 1.09
CA TRP A 161 -11.69 -10.20 2.47
C TRP A 161 -10.76 -11.06 3.35
N THR A 162 -9.87 -11.85 2.77
CA THR A 162 -8.96 -12.71 3.53
C THR A 162 -7.51 -12.29 3.36
N ILE A 163 -7.02 -12.22 2.10
CA ILE A 163 -5.60 -12.00 1.85
C ILE A 163 -5.25 -10.52 2.05
N ARG A 164 -6.02 -9.60 1.48
CA ARG A 164 -5.77 -8.15 1.60
C ARG A 164 -5.70 -7.66 3.04
N PRO A 165 -6.65 -7.97 3.96
CA PRO A 165 -6.56 -7.55 5.34
C PRO A 165 -5.34 -8.12 6.06
N ARG A 166 -4.95 -9.35 5.75
CA ARG A 166 -3.76 -9.99 6.32
C ARG A 166 -2.48 -9.27 5.89
N LEU A 167 -2.35 -8.92 4.61
CA LEU A 167 -1.20 -8.17 4.11
C LEU A 167 -1.17 -6.74 4.67
N LEU A 168 -2.31 -6.06 4.79
CA LEU A 168 -2.42 -4.74 5.40
C LEU A 168 -2.07 -4.72 6.89
N SER A 169 -2.18 -5.85 7.59
CA SER A 169 -1.79 -5.96 9.01
C SER A 169 -0.28 -5.98 9.22
N ILE A 170 0.52 -6.10 8.15
CA ILE A 170 1.99 -6.13 8.22
C ILE A 170 2.50 -4.69 8.29
N GLY A 171 3.26 -4.38 9.36
CA GLY A 171 3.86 -3.04 9.50
C GLY A 171 4.77 -2.70 8.34
N GLY A 172 4.62 -1.49 7.80
CA GLY A 172 5.34 -1.02 6.61
C GLY A 172 4.55 -1.12 5.30
N VAL A 173 3.41 -1.82 5.27
CA VAL A 173 2.49 -1.82 4.12
C VAL A 173 1.64 -0.55 4.16
N ALA A 174 1.65 0.22 3.06
CA ALA A 174 0.81 1.41 2.89
C ALA A 174 -0.55 1.07 2.30
N GLN A 175 -0.56 0.21 1.28
CA GLN A 175 -1.75 -0.15 0.52
C GLN A 175 -1.59 -1.54 -0.10
N VAL A 176 -2.73 -2.21 -0.27
CA VAL A 176 -2.86 -3.40 -1.12
C VAL A 176 -4.00 -3.15 -2.10
N SER A 177 -3.68 -3.02 -3.37
CA SER A 177 -4.65 -2.84 -4.46
C SER A 177 -4.94 -4.17 -5.12
N VAL A 178 -6.21 -4.47 -5.38
CA VAL A 178 -6.63 -5.73 -6.01
C VAL A 178 -7.19 -5.43 -7.39
N LEU A 179 -6.65 -6.09 -8.41
CA LEU A 179 -7.03 -5.97 -9.82
C LEU A 179 -7.42 -7.32 -10.40
N GLY A 180 -8.41 -7.34 -11.25
CA GLY A 180 -8.93 -8.58 -11.85
C GLY A 180 -9.91 -9.33 -10.94
N GLY A 181 -10.41 -10.45 -11.43
CA GLY A 181 -11.51 -11.16 -10.80
C GLY A 181 -12.86 -10.42 -10.90
N ASP A 182 -13.88 -11.04 -10.39
CA ASP A 182 -15.24 -10.53 -10.41
C ASP A 182 -15.66 -10.10 -9.00
N ILE A 183 -16.00 -8.82 -8.81
CA ILE A 183 -16.49 -8.32 -7.51
C ILE A 183 -17.91 -8.87 -7.30
N LYS A 184 -18.11 -9.50 -6.15
CA LYS A 184 -19.40 -10.10 -5.79
C LYS A 184 -20.44 -9.05 -5.46
N GLU A 185 -21.58 -9.09 -6.14
CA GLU A 185 -22.75 -8.25 -5.87
C GLU A 185 -24.01 -9.09 -5.71
N TYR A 186 -24.92 -8.66 -4.84
CA TYR A 186 -26.31 -9.11 -4.80
C TYR A 186 -27.10 -8.24 -5.75
N GLN A 187 -27.54 -8.82 -6.86
CA GLN A 187 -28.24 -8.12 -7.93
C GLN A 187 -29.73 -8.33 -7.81
N ILE A 188 -30.50 -7.25 -7.79
CA ILE A 188 -31.95 -7.25 -7.81
C ILE A 188 -32.38 -6.81 -9.21
N LEU A 189 -32.69 -7.79 -10.06
CA LEU A 189 -33.08 -7.57 -11.45
C LEU A 189 -34.59 -7.37 -11.54
N ILE A 190 -35.01 -6.13 -11.55
CA ILE A 190 -36.43 -5.77 -11.55
C ILE A 190 -37.09 -6.05 -12.91
N HIS A 191 -38.35 -6.50 -12.86
CA HIS A 191 -39.23 -6.72 -14.02
C HIS A 191 -40.25 -5.59 -14.13
N PRO A 192 -40.11 -4.63 -15.04
CA PRO A 192 -40.99 -3.46 -15.13
C PRO A 192 -42.48 -3.81 -15.33
N GLN A 193 -42.76 -4.90 -16.04
CA GLN A 193 -44.13 -5.36 -16.25
C GLN A 193 -44.80 -5.86 -14.96
N LYS A 194 -44.05 -6.60 -14.12
CA LYS A 194 -44.53 -7.06 -12.84
C LYS A 194 -44.74 -5.89 -11.86
N MET A 195 -43.76 -4.93 -11.84
CA MET A 195 -43.92 -3.70 -11.05
C MET A 195 -45.19 -2.96 -11.38
N LYS A 196 -45.50 -2.80 -12.69
CA LYS A 196 -46.73 -2.16 -13.15
C LYS A 196 -47.97 -2.95 -12.72
N HIS A 197 -47.91 -4.28 -12.77
CA HIS A 197 -49.02 -5.15 -12.37
C HIS A 197 -49.36 -5.00 -10.87
N PHE A 198 -48.35 -4.94 -10.02
CA PHE A 198 -48.52 -4.78 -8.58
C PHE A 198 -48.60 -3.30 -8.12
N GLY A 199 -48.55 -2.35 -9.04
CA GLY A 199 -48.59 -0.92 -8.72
C GLY A 199 -47.40 -0.44 -7.85
N VAL A 200 -46.22 -1.04 -8.05
CA VAL A 200 -44.97 -0.71 -7.35
C VAL A 200 -44.16 0.24 -8.20
N SER A 201 -43.65 1.34 -7.58
CA SER A 201 -42.76 2.29 -8.21
C SER A 201 -41.30 1.92 -7.95
N LEU A 202 -40.37 2.47 -8.75
CA LEU A 202 -38.93 2.29 -8.50
C LEU A 202 -38.52 2.88 -7.14
N SER A 203 -39.16 3.99 -6.73
CA SER A 203 -38.93 4.58 -5.40
C SER A 203 -39.29 3.64 -4.26
N ASP A 204 -40.41 2.88 -4.41
CA ASP A 204 -40.80 1.89 -3.40
C ASP A 204 -39.72 0.80 -3.26
N VAL A 205 -39.19 0.32 -4.40
CA VAL A 205 -38.08 -0.67 -4.41
C VAL A 205 -36.84 -0.11 -3.75
N LEU A 206 -36.40 1.09 -4.12
CA LEU A 206 -35.23 1.72 -3.54
C LEU A 206 -35.34 1.93 -2.03
N ASN A 207 -36.50 2.40 -1.57
CA ASN A 207 -36.75 2.58 -0.13
C ASN A 207 -36.75 1.25 0.62
N ALA A 208 -37.33 0.22 0.08
CA ALA A 208 -37.34 -1.13 0.67
C ALA A 208 -35.90 -1.70 0.73
N THR A 209 -35.15 -1.62 -0.37
CA THR A 209 -33.78 -2.16 -0.42
C THR A 209 -32.80 -1.42 0.48
N THR A 210 -32.97 -0.11 0.67
CA THR A 210 -32.12 0.67 1.57
C THR A 210 -32.30 0.25 3.04
N GLY A 211 -33.53 -0.11 3.44
CA GLY A 211 -33.87 -0.48 4.81
C GLY A 211 -33.77 -1.97 5.15
N MET A 212 -33.83 -2.86 4.15
CA MET A 212 -34.04 -4.30 4.37
C MET A 212 -32.88 -5.03 5.04
N ASN A 213 -31.65 -4.50 4.97
CA ASN A 213 -30.45 -5.17 5.50
C ASN A 213 -29.83 -4.43 6.69
N GLN A 214 -30.64 -3.82 7.52
CA GLN A 214 -30.21 -3.10 8.71
C GLN A 214 -30.68 -3.82 9.98
N ASN A 215 -29.72 -4.27 10.80
CA ASN A 215 -30.02 -4.79 12.11
C ASN A 215 -30.58 -3.68 13.01
N THR A 216 -31.69 -3.95 13.67
CA THR A 216 -32.35 -2.99 14.55
C THR A 216 -32.04 -3.31 16.01
N ASN A 217 -31.68 -2.28 16.78
CA ASN A 217 -31.57 -2.42 18.21
C ASN A 217 -32.98 -2.30 18.85
N GLY A 218 -33.44 -3.39 19.45
CA GLY A 218 -34.71 -3.45 20.16
C GLY A 218 -34.65 -2.93 21.60
N GLY A 219 -33.51 -2.40 22.04
CA GLY A 219 -33.26 -1.94 23.40
C GLY A 219 -32.87 -3.05 24.37
N THR A 220 -33.00 -2.78 25.66
CA THR A 220 -32.63 -3.71 26.74
C THR A 220 -33.83 -3.98 27.64
N ILE A 221 -33.99 -5.23 28.06
CA ILE A 221 -34.93 -5.64 29.09
C ILE A 221 -34.15 -6.01 30.35
N TYR A 222 -34.61 -5.49 31.49
CA TYR A 222 -34.06 -5.83 32.80
C TYR A 222 -35.00 -6.79 33.51
N GLU A 223 -34.56 -8.02 33.75
CA GLU A 223 -35.35 -9.03 34.41
C GLU A 223 -34.47 -9.85 35.38
N TYR A 224 -34.94 -10.01 36.61
CA TYR A 224 -34.26 -10.76 37.70
C TYR A 224 -32.79 -10.35 37.92
N GLY A 225 -32.47 -9.08 37.78
CA GLY A 225 -31.10 -8.55 37.95
C GLY A 225 -30.15 -8.78 36.79
N ASN A 226 -30.66 -9.30 35.67
CA ASN A 226 -29.92 -9.46 34.42
C ASN A 226 -30.39 -8.47 33.36
N GLU A 227 -29.45 -8.02 32.53
CA GLU A 227 -29.73 -7.19 31.35
C GLU A 227 -29.75 -8.05 30.08
N TYR A 228 -30.86 -7.99 29.36
CA TYR A 228 -31.02 -8.69 28.08
C TYR A 228 -31.07 -7.68 26.95
N ILE A 229 -30.14 -7.76 26.03
CA ILE A 229 -30.12 -6.91 24.83
C ILE A 229 -30.97 -7.55 23.75
N ILE A 230 -32.01 -6.85 23.30
CA ILE A 230 -32.85 -7.29 22.20
C ILE A 230 -32.25 -6.79 20.89
N ARG A 231 -31.93 -7.70 19.99
CA ARG A 231 -31.43 -7.39 18.66
C ARG A 231 -32.35 -7.98 17.59
N GLY A 232 -32.89 -7.13 16.73
CA GLY A 232 -33.53 -7.58 15.48
C GLY A 232 -32.45 -7.90 14.45
N LEU A 233 -32.20 -9.18 14.20
CA LEU A 233 -31.26 -9.64 13.16
C LEU A 233 -32.05 -9.77 11.85
N VAL A 234 -31.96 -8.75 11.00
CA VAL A 234 -32.57 -8.69 9.68
C VAL A 234 -31.52 -8.80 8.57
N SER A 235 -30.26 -8.51 8.91
CA SER A 235 -29.16 -8.61 7.96
C SER A 235 -28.93 -10.08 7.59
N SER A 236 -29.13 -10.40 6.32
CA SER A 236 -28.89 -11.73 5.75
C SER A 236 -28.09 -11.62 4.45
N ASP A 237 -27.28 -12.64 4.19
CA ASP A 237 -26.59 -12.88 2.93
C ASP A 237 -27.27 -13.97 2.08
N ASN A 238 -28.39 -14.48 2.56
CA ASN A 238 -29.21 -15.44 1.82
C ASN A 238 -30.08 -14.73 0.77
N ILE A 239 -30.03 -15.21 -0.46
CA ILE A 239 -30.81 -14.68 -1.59
C ILE A 239 -32.31 -14.76 -1.31
N GLU A 240 -32.77 -15.85 -0.66
CA GLU A 240 -34.17 -16.06 -0.33
C GLU A 240 -34.69 -14.99 0.62
N ASP A 241 -33.97 -14.71 1.70
CA ASP A 241 -34.36 -13.69 2.67
C ASP A 241 -34.38 -12.28 2.05
N ILE A 242 -33.47 -12.00 1.11
CA ILE A 242 -33.46 -10.74 0.35
C ILE A 242 -34.72 -10.69 -0.55
N GLY A 243 -35.09 -11.80 -1.17
CA GLY A 243 -36.27 -11.93 -2.02
C GLY A 243 -37.58 -11.71 -1.25
N ASP A 244 -37.63 -12.14 0.01
CA ASP A 244 -38.82 -12.03 0.87
C ASP A 244 -39.04 -10.62 1.44
N ALA A 245 -38.10 -9.69 1.20
CA ALA A 245 -38.27 -8.31 1.65
C ALA A 245 -39.49 -7.65 1.06
N VAL A 246 -40.37 -7.11 1.93
CA VAL A 246 -41.61 -6.47 1.53
C VAL A 246 -41.35 -5.09 0.95
N VAL A 247 -41.74 -4.89 -0.31
CA VAL A 247 -41.60 -3.60 -1.01
C VAL A 247 -42.80 -2.71 -0.78
N LYS A 248 -44.02 -3.30 -0.82
CA LYS A 248 -45.27 -2.57 -0.67
C LYS A 248 -46.35 -3.49 -0.10
N SER A 249 -47.30 -2.93 0.65
CA SER A 249 -48.51 -3.64 1.05
C SER A 249 -49.72 -3.02 0.35
N THR A 250 -50.45 -3.83 -0.43
CA THR A 250 -51.65 -3.41 -1.12
C THR A 250 -52.80 -4.23 -0.62
N ASN A 251 -53.84 -3.60 -0.04
CA ASN A 251 -55.00 -4.27 0.55
C ASN A 251 -54.61 -5.35 1.59
N ASN A 252 -53.65 -5.09 2.45
CA ASN A 252 -53.07 -6.03 3.43
C ASN A 252 -52.37 -7.26 2.81
N ILE A 253 -52.11 -7.26 1.52
CA ILE A 253 -51.31 -8.29 0.85
C ILE A 253 -49.90 -7.70 0.63
N PRO A 254 -48.87 -8.31 1.23
CA PRO A 254 -47.49 -7.86 1.01
C PRO A 254 -47.05 -8.25 -0.40
N VAL A 255 -46.40 -7.32 -1.09
CA VAL A 255 -45.68 -7.56 -2.34
C VAL A 255 -44.19 -7.59 -2.02
N THR A 256 -43.54 -8.71 -2.29
CA THR A 256 -42.11 -8.92 -1.99
C THR A 256 -41.21 -8.59 -3.19
N LEU A 257 -39.91 -8.53 -2.98
CA LEU A 257 -38.94 -8.38 -4.06
C LEU A 257 -39.02 -9.55 -5.04
N ALA A 258 -39.18 -10.77 -4.58
CA ALA A 258 -39.32 -11.97 -5.42
C ALA A 258 -40.51 -11.91 -6.36
N ASP A 259 -41.59 -11.20 -6.00
CA ASP A 259 -42.75 -11.03 -6.86
C ASP A 259 -42.47 -10.16 -8.09
N ILE A 260 -41.57 -9.18 -7.94
CA ILE A 260 -41.31 -8.13 -8.95
C ILE A 260 -39.91 -8.17 -9.56
N ALA A 261 -38.98 -8.93 -8.96
CA ALA A 261 -37.58 -8.99 -9.36
C ALA A 261 -37.02 -10.41 -9.27
N GLU A 262 -35.89 -10.65 -9.91
CA GLU A 262 -35.01 -11.80 -9.69
C GLU A 262 -33.85 -11.37 -8.84
N VAL A 263 -33.64 -12.03 -7.68
CA VAL A 263 -32.52 -11.79 -6.80
C VAL A 263 -31.45 -12.86 -7.05
N LYS A 264 -30.24 -12.44 -7.39
CA LYS A 264 -29.12 -13.36 -7.62
C LYS A 264 -27.78 -12.77 -7.20
N VAL A 265 -26.80 -13.65 -6.97
CA VAL A 265 -25.39 -13.26 -6.85
C VAL A 265 -24.79 -13.21 -8.25
N GLY A 266 -24.08 -12.14 -8.54
CA GLY A 266 -23.41 -11.96 -9.82
C GLY A 266 -22.18 -11.05 -9.75
N PRO A 267 -21.45 -10.93 -10.87
CA PRO A 267 -20.32 -10.01 -10.96
C PRO A 267 -20.78 -8.57 -11.10
N GLN A 268 -20.08 -7.65 -10.47
CA GLN A 268 -20.27 -6.20 -10.65
C GLN A 268 -20.18 -5.81 -12.13
N THR A 269 -21.08 -4.95 -12.55
CA THR A 269 -21.15 -4.43 -13.92
C THR A 269 -21.14 -2.89 -13.90
N PRO A 270 -20.27 -2.21 -14.67
CA PRO A 270 -19.20 -2.75 -15.54
C PRO A 270 -18.02 -3.34 -14.75
N ARG A 271 -17.32 -4.31 -15.35
CA ARG A 271 -16.08 -4.84 -14.76
C ARG A 271 -14.99 -3.77 -14.72
N LEU A 272 -14.34 -3.60 -13.57
CA LEU A 272 -13.32 -2.57 -13.37
C LEU A 272 -11.93 -2.95 -13.92
N GLY A 273 -11.77 -4.15 -14.42
CA GLY A 273 -10.53 -4.63 -15.02
C GLY A 273 -10.43 -6.15 -15.01
N VAL A 274 -9.50 -6.65 -15.81
CA VAL A 274 -9.17 -8.07 -15.90
C VAL A 274 -7.67 -8.24 -15.72
N ALA A 275 -7.26 -9.38 -15.16
CA ALA A 275 -5.85 -9.72 -14.98
C ALA A 275 -5.60 -11.15 -15.41
N SER A 276 -4.35 -11.42 -15.82
CA SER A 276 -3.89 -12.74 -16.13
C SER A 276 -2.47 -12.97 -15.64
N GLU A 277 -2.17 -14.21 -15.25
CA GLU A 277 -0.83 -14.65 -14.90
C GLU A 277 -0.52 -15.94 -15.63
N LYS A 278 0.63 -15.97 -16.32
CA LYS A 278 1.09 -17.15 -17.10
C LYS A 278 0.02 -17.70 -18.06
N GLY A 279 -0.81 -16.80 -18.63
CA GLY A 279 -1.88 -17.16 -19.59
C GLY A 279 -3.17 -17.68 -18.95
N LYS A 280 -3.28 -17.72 -17.62
CA LYS A 280 -4.53 -18.06 -16.91
C LYS A 280 -5.19 -16.77 -16.38
N PRO A 281 -6.54 -16.74 -16.28
CA PRO A 281 -7.23 -15.68 -15.54
C PRO A 281 -6.71 -15.61 -14.10
N ALA A 282 -6.49 -14.41 -13.61
CA ALA A 282 -5.89 -14.20 -12.30
C ALA A 282 -6.51 -13.02 -11.56
N VAL A 283 -6.27 -12.97 -10.25
CA VAL A 283 -6.42 -11.77 -9.43
C VAL A 283 -5.03 -11.31 -9.05
N LEU A 284 -4.67 -10.08 -9.37
CA LEU A 284 -3.39 -9.48 -9.01
C LEU A 284 -3.56 -8.56 -7.81
N MET A 285 -2.63 -8.67 -6.87
CA MET A 285 -2.60 -7.83 -5.69
C MET A 285 -1.28 -7.06 -5.66
N THR A 286 -1.34 -5.76 -5.87
CA THR A 286 -0.17 -4.87 -5.79
C THR A 286 -0.01 -4.37 -4.37
N VAL A 287 1.12 -4.69 -3.75
CA VAL A 287 1.48 -4.26 -2.40
C VAL A 287 2.44 -3.08 -2.48
N THR A 288 2.07 -1.99 -1.81
CA THR A 288 2.85 -0.74 -1.77
C THR A 288 3.36 -0.49 -0.36
N LYS A 289 4.63 -0.10 -0.23
CA LYS A 289 5.26 0.20 1.08
C LYS A 289 4.99 1.63 1.54
N GLN A 290 5.06 1.82 2.86
CA GLN A 290 5.13 3.15 3.47
C GLN A 290 6.50 3.79 3.20
N PRO A 291 6.60 5.14 3.18
CA PRO A 291 7.89 5.82 3.16
C PRO A 291 8.80 5.35 4.29
N ASN A 292 10.10 5.34 4.06
CA ASN A 292 11.13 4.92 5.02
C ASN A 292 10.99 3.47 5.53
N THR A 293 10.39 2.58 4.73
CA THR A 293 10.34 1.14 5.04
C THR A 293 11.31 0.38 4.14
N GLY A 294 12.15 -0.47 4.73
CA GLY A 294 13.11 -1.31 4.00
C GLY A 294 12.41 -2.31 3.09
N THR A 295 12.73 -2.28 1.80
CA THR A 295 12.06 -3.12 0.78
C THR A 295 12.32 -4.61 0.98
N ILE A 296 13.55 -5.02 1.32
CA ILE A 296 13.94 -6.43 1.47
C ILE A 296 13.19 -7.03 2.66
N GLU A 297 13.31 -6.43 3.84
CA GLU A 297 12.69 -6.92 5.07
C GLU A 297 11.16 -7.00 4.95
N LEU A 298 10.55 -5.97 4.34
CA LEU A 298 9.10 -5.99 4.10
C LEU A 298 8.70 -7.12 3.15
N THR A 299 9.46 -7.34 2.07
CA THR A 299 9.18 -8.42 1.12
C THR A 299 9.25 -9.78 1.79
N GLU A 300 10.25 -10.04 2.63
CA GLU A 300 10.37 -11.29 3.39
C GLU A 300 9.16 -11.52 4.32
N LYS A 301 8.74 -10.51 5.07
CA LYS A 301 7.53 -10.57 5.92
C LYS A 301 6.27 -10.86 5.13
N LEU A 302 6.13 -10.24 3.95
CA LEU A 302 5.01 -10.48 3.05
C LEU A 302 5.00 -11.92 2.51
N GLU A 303 6.15 -12.42 2.06
CA GLU A 303 6.28 -13.79 1.56
C GLU A 303 5.98 -14.82 2.62
N ASP A 304 6.46 -14.63 3.84
CA ASP A 304 6.18 -15.54 4.96
C ASP A 304 4.70 -15.54 5.34
N ALA A 305 4.06 -14.37 5.36
CA ALA A 305 2.62 -14.28 5.57
C ALA A 305 1.82 -14.97 4.45
N LEU A 306 2.25 -14.84 3.19
CA LEU A 306 1.62 -15.50 2.05
C LEU A 306 1.81 -17.03 2.10
N LYS A 307 2.98 -17.52 2.48
CA LYS A 307 3.23 -18.95 2.71
C LYS A 307 2.33 -19.53 3.81
N ASP A 308 2.11 -18.78 4.88
CA ASP A 308 1.21 -19.20 5.96
C ASP A 308 -0.25 -19.18 5.52
N LEU A 309 -0.66 -18.18 4.75
CA LEU A 309 -2.00 -18.13 4.15
C LEU A 309 -2.23 -19.31 3.20
N GLN A 310 -1.26 -19.64 2.33
CA GLN A 310 -1.36 -20.74 1.36
C GLN A 310 -1.72 -22.08 2.03
N LYS A 311 -1.31 -22.31 3.27
CA LYS A 311 -1.64 -23.54 4.01
C LYS A 311 -3.13 -23.68 4.33
N ASN A 312 -3.83 -22.53 4.43
CA ASN A 312 -5.24 -22.45 4.82
C ASN A 312 -6.18 -22.19 3.64
N LEU A 313 -5.63 -21.95 2.44
CA LEU A 313 -6.40 -21.73 1.23
C LEU A 313 -6.85 -23.08 0.61
N PRO A 314 -7.92 -23.08 -0.19
CA PRO A 314 -8.27 -24.24 -1.04
C PRO A 314 -7.08 -24.70 -1.87
N SER A 315 -6.94 -26.02 -2.04
CA SER A 315 -5.76 -26.62 -2.69
C SER A 315 -5.62 -26.31 -4.18
N ASP A 316 -6.67 -25.84 -4.83
CA ASP A 316 -6.70 -25.43 -6.23
C ASP A 316 -6.27 -23.98 -6.46
N ILE A 317 -6.12 -23.20 -5.36
CA ILE A 317 -5.67 -21.82 -5.42
C ILE A 317 -4.17 -21.75 -5.26
N ASN A 318 -3.50 -21.14 -6.23
CA ASN A 318 -2.07 -20.92 -6.22
C ASN A 318 -1.76 -19.43 -5.99
N VAL A 319 -0.90 -19.17 -5.01
CA VAL A 319 -0.38 -17.83 -4.69
C VAL A 319 1.03 -17.71 -5.24
N SER A 320 1.24 -16.82 -6.19
CA SER A 320 2.53 -16.58 -6.84
C SER A 320 3.08 -15.21 -6.44
N THR A 321 4.33 -15.14 -6.06
CA THR A 321 5.10 -13.91 -5.81
C THR A 321 6.04 -13.56 -6.94
N ASP A 322 5.97 -14.30 -8.06
CA ASP A 322 6.89 -14.18 -9.19
C ASP A 322 6.49 -13.09 -10.21
N VAL A 323 5.29 -12.50 -10.08
CA VAL A 323 4.78 -11.51 -11.04
C VAL A 323 5.68 -10.27 -11.06
N PHE A 324 5.91 -9.70 -9.89
CA PHE A 324 6.86 -8.60 -9.69
C PHE A 324 7.37 -8.62 -8.25
N ARG A 325 8.69 -8.47 -8.08
CA ARG A 325 9.38 -8.42 -6.79
C ARG A 325 10.51 -7.41 -6.87
N GLN A 326 10.32 -6.27 -6.22
CA GLN A 326 11.32 -5.19 -6.23
C GLN A 326 12.63 -5.60 -5.55
N SER A 327 12.57 -6.40 -4.48
CA SER A 327 13.75 -6.87 -3.75
C SER A 327 14.73 -7.65 -4.64
N ARG A 328 14.25 -8.32 -5.69
CA ARG A 328 15.12 -9.05 -6.65
C ARG A 328 16.14 -8.13 -7.34
N PHE A 329 15.73 -6.91 -7.69
CA PHE A 329 16.64 -5.92 -8.28
C PHE A 329 17.68 -5.44 -7.28
N ILE A 330 17.26 -5.24 -6.01
CA ILE A 330 18.13 -4.82 -4.93
C ILE A 330 19.16 -5.91 -4.62
N GLU A 331 18.71 -7.15 -4.45
CA GLU A 331 19.54 -8.33 -4.21
C GLU A 331 20.58 -8.52 -5.33
N SER A 332 20.14 -8.48 -6.59
CA SER A 332 21.04 -8.55 -7.75
C SER A 332 22.10 -7.44 -7.76
N SER A 333 21.67 -6.22 -7.44
CA SER A 333 22.60 -5.08 -7.39
C SER A 333 23.64 -5.22 -6.27
N ILE A 334 23.20 -5.65 -5.09
CA ILE A 334 24.09 -5.93 -3.95
C ILE A 334 25.07 -7.05 -4.29
N ASP A 335 24.62 -8.13 -4.90
CA ASP A 335 25.48 -9.26 -5.25
C ASP A 335 26.51 -8.89 -6.32
N ASN A 336 26.14 -8.07 -7.30
CA ASN A 336 27.08 -7.53 -8.28
C ASN A 336 28.15 -6.65 -7.63
N VAL A 337 27.74 -5.75 -6.70
CA VAL A 337 28.69 -4.91 -5.94
C VAL A 337 29.60 -5.77 -5.07
N LYS A 338 29.06 -6.75 -4.35
CA LYS A 338 29.87 -7.70 -3.54
C LYS A 338 30.88 -8.42 -4.41
N THR A 339 30.46 -8.97 -5.54
CA THR A 339 31.34 -9.71 -6.46
C THR A 339 32.47 -8.81 -6.95
N SER A 340 32.15 -7.59 -7.40
CA SER A 340 33.15 -6.62 -7.86
C SER A 340 34.12 -6.21 -6.75
N LEU A 341 33.63 -6.06 -5.51
CA LEU A 341 34.47 -5.77 -4.36
C LEU A 341 35.43 -6.93 -4.02
N TYR A 342 34.94 -8.19 -4.08
CA TYR A 342 35.78 -9.37 -3.86
C TYR A 342 36.84 -9.50 -4.94
N GLU A 343 36.48 -9.36 -6.20
CA GLU A 343 37.43 -9.41 -7.33
C GLU A 343 38.48 -8.28 -7.20
N GLY A 344 38.03 -7.04 -6.95
CA GLY A 344 38.93 -5.91 -6.72
C GLY A 344 39.86 -6.10 -5.51
N ALA A 345 39.33 -6.66 -4.41
CA ALA A 345 40.16 -6.98 -3.23
C ALA A 345 41.24 -8.01 -3.55
N ILE A 346 40.90 -9.08 -4.30
CA ILE A 346 41.87 -10.09 -4.73
C ILE A 346 43.00 -9.44 -5.57
N PHE A 347 42.62 -8.58 -6.55
CA PHE A 347 43.60 -7.86 -7.36
C PHE A 347 44.50 -6.98 -6.52
N VAL A 348 43.93 -6.22 -5.56
CA VAL A 348 44.70 -5.39 -4.64
C VAL A 348 45.68 -6.22 -3.79
N VAL A 349 45.23 -7.37 -3.29
CA VAL A 349 46.12 -8.31 -2.53
C VAL A 349 47.30 -8.77 -3.39
N ILE A 350 47.02 -9.18 -4.63
CA ILE A 350 48.08 -9.64 -5.55
C ILE A 350 49.11 -8.52 -5.84
N VAL A 351 48.60 -7.33 -6.17
CA VAL A 351 49.43 -6.17 -6.48
C VAL A 351 50.27 -5.74 -5.26
N LEU A 352 49.67 -5.64 -4.08
CA LEU A 352 50.37 -5.30 -2.85
C LEU A 352 51.44 -6.34 -2.51
N PHE A 353 51.17 -7.63 -2.71
CA PHE A 353 52.12 -8.69 -2.45
C PHE A 353 53.33 -8.59 -3.40
N LEU A 354 53.09 -8.33 -4.69
CA LEU A 354 54.14 -8.20 -5.71
C LEU A 354 55.03 -6.95 -5.47
N PHE A 355 54.44 -5.82 -5.11
CA PHE A 355 55.15 -4.55 -4.98
C PHE A 355 55.85 -4.38 -3.61
N LEU A 356 55.21 -4.81 -2.52
CA LEU A 356 55.79 -4.63 -1.18
C LEU A 356 56.78 -5.72 -0.80
N ALA A 357 56.67 -6.93 -1.38
CA ALA A 357 57.49 -8.11 -1.09
C ALA A 357 57.71 -8.37 0.42
N ASN A 358 56.85 -7.82 1.29
CA ASN A 358 56.93 -7.90 2.74
C ASN A 358 55.55 -8.20 3.32
N THR A 359 55.35 -9.38 3.87
CA THR A 359 54.08 -9.87 4.40
C THR A 359 53.49 -8.99 5.50
N ARG A 360 54.30 -8.42 6.37
CA ARG A 360 53.82 -7.56 7.48
C ARG A 360 53.21 -6.27 6.97
N THR A 361 53.81 -5.62 6.00
CA THR A 361 53.32 -4.37 5.42
C THR A 361 52.06 -4.62 4.58
N THR A 362 52.04 -5.72 3.85
CA THR A 362 50.86 -6.14 3.07
C THR A 362 49.63 -6.38 3.94
N VAL A 363 49.79 -7.10 5.08
CA VAL A 363 48.70 -7.36 6.01
C VAL A 363 48.16 -6.07 6.64
N ILE A 364 49.03 -5.13 7.01
CA ILE A 364 48.59 -3.82 7.57
C ILE A 364 47.77 -3.04 6.54
N SER A 365 48.25 -2.97 5.30
CA SER A 365 47.52 -2.28 4.21
C SER A 365 46.19 -2.94 3.92
N LEU A 366 46.12 -4.28 3.90
CA LEU A 366 44.90 -5.04 3.70
C LEU A 366 43.84 -4.80 4.78
N ILE A 367 44.24 -4.63 6.05
CA ILE A 367 43.29 -4.33 7.14
C ILE A 367 42.81 -2.88 7.08
N THR A 368 43.68 -1.96 6.62
CA THR A 368 43.33 -0.53 6.59
C THR A 368 42.21 -0.23 5.58
N LEU A 369 42.13 -0.95 4.44
CA LEU A 369 41.13 -0.74 3.41
C LEU A 369 39.70 -1.01 3.93
N PRO A 370 39.36 -2.19 4.50
CA PRO A 370 38.04 -2.43 5.06
C PRO A 370 37.70 -1.47 6.20
N VAL A 371 38.68 -1.12 7.06
CA VAL A 371 38.44 -0.16 8.16
C VAL A 371 38.05 1.21 7.61
N SER A 372 38.70 1.70 6.56
CA SER A 372 38.37 3.00 5.96
C SER A 372 36.91 2.99 5.36
N LEU A 373 36.55 1.89 4.75
CA LEU A 373 35.17 1.70 4.20
C LEU A 373 34.11 1.70 5.32
N LEU A 374 34.37 0.97 6.40
CA LEU A 374 33.50 0.95 7.58
C LEU A 374 33.35 2.32 8.25
N VAL A 375 34.47 3.09 8.34
CA VAL A 375 34.43 4.48 8.85
C VAL A 375 33.55 5.35 7.95
N SER A 376 33.64 5.21 6.62
CA SER A 376 32.77 5.94 5.68
C SER A 376 31.31 5.62 5.91
N ILE A 377 30.95 4.35 6.10
CA ILE A 377 29.59 3.92 6.42
C ILE A 377 29.11 4.53 7.75
N LEU A 378 29.94 4.52 8.79
CA LEU A 378 29.60 5.14 10.08
C LEU A 378 29.33 6.64 9.95
N VAL A 379 30.15 7.37 9.21
CA VAL A 379 29.97 8.82 8.96
C VAL A 379 28.71 9.08 8.15
N MET A 380 28.38 8.25 7.16
CA MET A 380 27.15 8.36 6.39
C MET A 380 25.91 8.10 7.26
N HIS A 381 25.98 7.12 8.14
CA HIS A 381 24.88 6.78 9.05
C HIS A 381 24.60 7.91 10.07
N ASP A 382 25.66 8.48 10.65
CA ASP A 382 25.55 9.56 11.65
C ASP A 382 24.96 10.85 11.05
N ASN A 383 25.29 11.16 9.81
CA ASN A 383 24.73 12.33 9.09
C ASN A 383 23.25 12.18 8.70
N LYS A 384 22.56 11.07 9.03
CA LYS A 384 21.18 10.77 8.64
C LYS A 384 20.87 11.02 7.15
N GLN A 385 21.89 11.09 6.34
CA GLN A 385 21.74 11.14 4.91
C GLN A 385 21.75 9.71 4.39
N SER A 386 20.59 9.18 4.10
CA SER A 386 20.42 8.18 3.05
C SER A 386 20.79 8.86 1.71
N ALA A 387 22.02 9.38 1.62
CA ALA A 387 22.53 9.93 0.39
C ALA A 387 22.89 8.74 -0.51
N PRO A 388 22.28 8.62 -1.68
CA PRO A 388 22.71 7.61 -2.64
C PRO A 388 24.19 7.84 -2.96
N LEU A 389 24.93 6.76 -3.14
CA LEU A 389 26.39 6.74 -3.38
C LEU A 389 26.87 7.68 -4.51
N TRP A 390 25.99 8.14 -5.39
CA TRP A 390 26.26 9.10 -6.46
C TRP A 390 26.12 10.57 -6.03
N ALA A 391 25.41 10.89 -4.94
CA ALA A 391 25.23 12.28 -4.48
C ALA A 391 26.47 12.88 -3.85
N VAL A 392 27.47 12.07 -3.50
CA VAL A 392 28.77 12.52 -2.95
C VAL A 392 29.65 13.22 -3.99
N HIS A 393 29.29 13.23 -5.27
CA HIS A 393 30.12 13.77 -6.36
C HIS A 393 29.71 15.17 -6.85
N TYR A 394 28.71 15.82 -6.21
CA TYR A 394 28.22 17.14 -6.59
C TYR A 394 28.11 18.13 -5.40
N GLN A 395 29.12 18.19 -4.54
CA GLN A 395 29.39 19.36 -3.69
C GLN A 395 30.78 19.88 -3.92
#